data_6ea8950eab75a47215c199bac554f8d4
#
_entry.id   6ea8950eab75a47215c199bac554f8d4
#
_cell.length_a   1.000
_cell.length_b   1.000
_cell.length_c   1.000
_cell.angle_alpha   90.00
_cell.angle_beta   90.00
_cell.angle_gamma   90.00
#
_symmetry.space_group_name_H-M   'P 1'
#
loop_
_entity.id
_entity.type
_entity.pdbx_description
1 polymer ?
#
loop_
_entity_poly.entity_id
_entity_poly.type
_entity_poly.pdbx_seq_one_letter_code
_entity_poly.pdbx_strand_id
1 'polypeptide(L)'
;MTTTLRTIMGPLLLSSLVAVVTPAVAQPKPADKPLATRDLDVEGVVADVIQSDRKDGVLTVRVRFRNNGEKPAKLSLVDEQGYVHTYVVSGDTKYPLLKDERGNQVATPRDGGGWLVPTIKPKATWNWWGKFPAPPADRKAYGLHFKVGPPIDDVPIVDKP
;
A
#
# COMPACT_ATOMS: atom_id res chain seq x y z
N MET A 1 -79.33 23.69 43.73
CA MET A 1 -78.96 22.87 42.55
C MET A 1 -77.50 23.14 42.25
N THR A 2 -76.66 22.27 42.72
CA THR A 2 -75.22 22.48 42.70
C THR A 2 -74.58 21.37 41.81
N THR A 3 -74.13 21.70 40.64
CA THR A 3 -73.48 20.75 39.71
C THR A 3 -71.96 20.83 39.88
N THR A 4 -71.38 19.74 40.35
CA THR A 4 -69.93 19.61 40.60
C THR A 4 -69.25 19.10 39.33
N LEU A 5 -68.31 19.85 38.78
CA LEU A 5 -67.46 19.49 37.64
C LEU A 5 -66.25 18.70 38.12
N ARG A 6 -66.07 17.44 37.76
CA ARG A 6 -64.91 16.62 38.05
C ARG A 6 -63.91 16.76 36.92
N THR A 7 -62.75 17.37 37.23
CA THR A 7 -61.59 17.42 36.34
C THR A 7 -60.84 16.10 36.45
N ILE A 8 -60.68 15.36 35.34
CA ILE A 8 -59.86 14.16 35.24
C ILE A 8 -58.49 14.57 34.65
N MET A 9 -57.43 14.57 35.51
CA MET A 9 -56.02 14.69 35.08
C MET A 9 -55.50 13.33 34.66
N GLY A 10 -55.25 13.14 33.36
CA GLY A 10 -54.57 11.97 32.85
C GLY A 10 -53.04 12.15 32.88
N PRO A 11 -52.28 11.09 33.16
CA PRO A 11 -50.82 11.18 33.18
C PRO A 11 -50.22 11.20 31.76
N LEU A 12 -49.37 12.22 31.51
CA LEU A 12 -48.57 12.30 30.27
C LEU A 12 -47.41 11.31 30.36
N LEU A 13 -47.44 10.26 29.55
CA LEU A 13 -46.32 9.34 29.37
C LEU A 13 -45.30 9.97 28.43
N LEU A 14 -44.16 10.43 28.95
CA LEU A 14 -43.01 10.81 28.18
C LEU A 14 -42.30 9.53 27.67
N SER A 15 -42.47 9.20 26.41
CA SER A 15 -41.68 8.15 25.73
C SER A 15 -40.32 8.70 25.37
N SER A 16 -39.27 8.31 26.10
CA SER A 16 -37.87 8.62 25.79
C SER A 16 -37.42 7.76 24.60
N LEU A 17 -37.21 8.38 23.45
CA LEU A 17 -36.62 7.74 22.26
C LEU A 17 -35.11 7.64 22.48
N VAL A 18 -34.59 6.46 22.83
CA VAL A 18 -33.16 6.19 22.91
C VAL A 18 -32.65 5.94 21.47
N ALA A 19 -31.96 6.91 20.91
CA ALA A 19 -31.28 6.76 19.63
C ALA A 19 -30.07 5.82 19.81
N VAL A 20 -30.15 4.60 19.29
CA VAL A 20 -29.03 3.68 19.21
C VAL A 20 -28.09 4.16 18.09
N VAL A 21 -26.98 4.77 18.46
CA VAL A 21 -25.89 5.14 17.55
C VAL A 21 -25.11 3.85 17.26
N THR A 22 -25.38 3.21 16.13
CA THR A 22 -24.54 2.12 15.62
C THR A 22 -23.22 2.69 15.12
N PRO A 23 -22.05 2.20 15.60
CA PRO A 23 -20.79 2.61 15.05
C PRO A 23 -20.72 2.18 13.58
N ALA A 24 -20.49 3.14 12.68
CA ALA A 24 -20.25 2.86 11.27
C ALA A 24 -18.94 2.05 11.16
N VAL A 25 -19.05 0.77 10.86
CA VAL A 25 -17.90 -0.06 10.50
C VAL A 25 -17.37 0.51 9.20
N ALA A 26 -16.16 1.11 9.24
CA ALA A 26 -15.49 1.61 8.06
C ALA A 26 -15.35 0.45 7.05
N GLN A 27 -16.04 0.54 5.93
CA GLN A 27 -15.88 -0.42 4.83
C GLN A 27 -14.42 -0.38 4.38
N PRO A 28 -13.75 -1.54 4.21
CA PRO A 28 -12.41 -1.57 3.65
C PRO A 28 -12.46 -0.90 2.27
N LYS A 29 -11.61 0.11 2.06
CA LYS A 29 -11.43 0.75 0.75
C LYS A 29 -11.21 -0.35 -0.29
N PRO A 30 -11.91 -0.35 -1.44
CA PRO A 30 -11.69 -1.33 -2.49
C PRO A 30 -10.19 -1.44 -2.78
N ALA A 31 -9.67 -2.67 -2.83
CA ALA A 31 -8.26 -2.88 -3.15
C ALA A 31 -7.99 -2.25 -4.51
N ASP A 32 -7.16 -1.19 -4.54
CA ASP A 32 -6.82 -0.50 -5.77
C ASP A 32 -6.33 -1.53 -6.80
N LYS A 33 -6.90 -1.49 -8.03
CA LYS A 33 -6.49 -2.36 -9.12
C LYS A 33 -4.98 -2.16 -9.35
N PRO A 34 -4.17 -3.24 -9.39
CA PRO A 34 -2.75 -3.09 -9.65
C PRO A 34 -2.48 -2.42 -11.01
N LEU A 35 -1.47 -1.57 -11.07
CA LEU A 35 -0.95 -0.98 -12.30
C LEU A 35 -0.21 -2.02 -13.15
N ALA A 36 0.51 -2.93 -12.46
CA ALA A 36 1.21 -4.06 -13.04
C ALA A 36 1.32 -5.17 -11.98
N THR A 37 1.45 -6.41 -12.42
CA THR A 37 1.54 -7.59 -11.56
C THR A 37 2.59 -8.56 -12.11
N ARG A 38 3.36 -9.21 -11.22
CA ARG A 38 4.35 -10.22 -11.57
C ARG A 38 4.44 -11.31 -10.49
N ASP A 39 4.51 -12.56 -10.90
CA ASP A 39 4.89 -13.67 -10.02
C ASP A 39 6.39 -13.57 -9.70
N LEU A 40 6.76 -13.88 -8.46
CA LEU A 40 8.15 -13.86 -8.01
C LEU A 40 8.76 -15.25 -7.97
N ASP A 41 10.09 -15.33 -7.80
CA ASP A 41 10.81 -16.59 -7.60
C ASP A 41 10.57 -17.24 -6.23
N VAL A 42 9.66 -16.66 -5.45
CA VAL A 42 9.20 -17.17 -4.16
C VAL A 42 7.82 -17.79 -4.36
N GLU A 43 7.71 -19.10 -4.11
CA GLU A 43 6.50 -19.88 -4.37
C GLU A 43 5.23 -19.21 -3.78
N GLY A 44 4.25 -19.02 -4.63
CA GLY A 44 2.95 -18.44 -4.27
C GLY A 44 2.95 -16.94 -4.03
N VAL A 45 4.08 -16.25 -4.21
CA VAL A 45 4.16 -14.80 -3.98
C VAL A 45 4.06 -14.02 -5.28
N VAL A 46 3.17 -13.04 -5.27
CA VAL A 46 2.90 -12.13 -6.38
C VAL A 46 3.18 -10.70 -5.93
N ALA A 47 3.84 -9.92 -6.78
CA ALA A 47 4.07 -8.49 -6.61
C ALA A 47 3.08 -7.69 -7.45
N ASP A 48 2.31 -6.82 -6.80
CA ASP A 48 1.40 -5.86 -7.42
C ASP A 48 1.96 -4.45 -7.27
N VAL A 49 2.23 -3.74 -8.34
CA VAL A 49 2.49 -2.30 -8.28
C VAL A 49 1.16 -1.57 -8.10
N ILE A 50 0.98 -0.90 -6.98
CA ILE A 50 -0.27 -0.21 -6.61
C ILE A 50 -0.17 1.31 -6.66
N GLN A 51 1.05 1.86 -6.81
CA GLN A 51 1.30 3.29 -6.99
C GLN A 51 2.58 3.48 -7.80
N SER A 52 2.55 4.44 -8.72
CA SER A 52 3.68 4.82 -9.58
C SER A 52 3.53 6.29 -9.95
N ASP A 53 3.83 7.18 -9.01
CA ASP A 53 3.59 8.63 -9.14
C ASP A 53 4.89 9.38 -9.43
N ARG A 54 4.92 10.15 -10.53
CA ARG A 54 5.99 11.09 -10.86
C ARG A 54 5.57 12.50 -10.46
N LYS A 55 6.39 13.12 -9.60
CA LYS A 55 6.22 14.50 -9.15
C LYS A 55 7.60 15.11 -8.81
N ASP A 56 7.84 16.35 -9.24
CA ASP A 56 9.03 17.14 -8.90
C ASP A 56 10.36 16.39 -9.09
N GLY A 57 10.49 15.65 -10.21
CA GLY A 57 11.69 14.87 -10.52
C GLY A 57 11.85 13.57 -9.72
N VAL A 58 10.85 13.19 -8.92
CA VAL A 58 10.84 11.98 -8.11
C VAL A 58 9.76 11.01 -8.59
N LEU A 59 10.11 9.74 -8.76
CA LEU A 59 9.18 8.65 -8.98
C LEU A 59 8.97 7.90 -7.65
N THR A 60 7.75 7.96 -7.12
CA THR A 60 7.36 7.22 -5.91
C THR A 60 6.61 5.95 -6.31
N VAL A 61 7.13 4.80 -5.90
CA VAL A 61 6.56 3.49 -6.21
C VAL A 61 6.13 2.80 -4.93
N ARG A 62 4.95 2.17 -4.95
CA ARG A 62 4.49 1.25 -3.89
C ARG A 62 4.13 -0.09 -4.50
N VAL A 63 4.58 -1.14 -3.83
CA VAL A 63 4.34 -2.53 -4.23
C VAL A 63 3.70 -3.27 -3.08
N ARG A 64 2.64 -3.98 -3.38
CA ARG A 64 1.98 -4.92 -2.48
C ARG A 64 2.41 -6.34 -2.87
N PHE A 65 3.08 -7.02 -1.98
CA PHE A 65 3.39 -8.44 -2.12
C PHE A 65 2.26 -9.25 -1.50
N ARG A 66 1.68 -10.18 -2.27
CA ARG A 66 0.61 -11.08 -1.83
C ARG A 66 1.13 -12.51 -1.77
N ASN A 67 0.95 -13.19 -0.67
CA ASN A 67 1.18 -14.62 -0.57
C ASN A 67 -0.13 -15.38 -0.85
N ASN A 68 -0.28 -15.90 -2.04
CA ASN A 68 -1.43 -16.71 -2.47
C ASN A 68 -1.27 -18.19 -2.07
N GLY A 69 -0.09 -18.58 -1.57
CA GLY A 69 0.23 -19.95 -1.14
C GLY A 69 -0.40 -20.32 0.20
N GLU A 70 -0.16 -21.56 0.61
CA GLU A 70 -0.66 -22.14 1.86
C GLU A 70 0.38 -22.12 2.99
N LYS A 71 1.63 -21.71 2.70
CA LYS A 71 2.74 -21.63 3.65
C LYS A 71 3.22 -20.19 3.81
N PRO A 72 3.79 -19.81 4.97
CA PRO A 72 4.47 -18.53 5.12
C PRO A 72 5.62 -18.40 4.12
N ALA A 73 5.72 -17.25 3.46
CA ALA A 73 6.76 -16.92 2.49
C ALA A 73 7.71 -15.85 3.03
N LYS A 74 9.02 -16.06 2.90
CA LYS A 74 10.04 -15.07 3.25
C LYS A 74 10.55 -14.37 2.01
N LEU A 75 10.57 -13.03 2.02
CA LEU A 75 11.10 -12.20 0.94
C LEU A 75 12.42 -11.57 1.34
N SER A 76 13.53 -11.98 0.75
CA SER A 76 14.83 -11.33 0.95
C SER A 76 15.01 -10.19 -0.06
N LEU A 77 14.51 -8.99 0.27
CA LEU A 77 14.49 -7.84 -0.64
C LEU A 77 15.82 -7.07 -0.72
N VAL A 78 16.71 -7.30 0.23
CA VAL A 78 18.04 -6.69 0.29
C VAL A 78 19.12 -7.76 0.46
N ASP A 79 20.38 -7.40 0.24
CA ASP A 79 21.54 -8.18 0.60
C ASP A 79 22.47 -7.36 1.48
N GLU A 80 23.72 -7.82 1.68
CA GLU A 80 24.75 -7.13 2.48
C GLU A 80 25.04 -5.71 1.97
N GLN A 81 24.84 -5.46 0.68
CA GLN A 81 25.01 -4.14 0.05
C GLN A 81 23.72 -3.31 0.07
N GLY A 82 22.66 -3.79 0.72
CA GLY A 82 21.36 -3.13 0.82
C GLY A 82 20.48 -3.32 -0.43
N TYR A 83 19.87 -2.26 -0.92
CA TYR A 83 18.93 -2.27 -2.06
C TYR A 83 19.57 -2.20 -3.45
N VAL A 84 20.78 -2.73 -3.65
CA VAL A 84 21.52 -2.60 -4.95
C VAL A 84 20.80 -3.27 -6.13
N HIS A 85 19.97 -4.27 -5.84
CA HIS A 85 19.16 -4.99 -6.83
C HIS A 85 17.75 -4.41 -6.99
N THR A 86 17.43 -3.30 -6.29
CA THR A 86 16.16 -2.60 -6.44
C THR A 86 16.37 -1.31 -7.24
N TYR A 87 15.87 -1.27 -8.45
CA TYR A 87 16.01 -0.15 -9.37
C TYR A 87 14.91 -0.14 -10.42
N VAL A 88 14.75 1.00 -11.07
CA VAL A 88 13.87 1.19 -12.22
C VAL A 88 14.71 1.25 -13.49
N VAL A 89 14.22 0.68 -14.60
CA VAL A 89 14.79 0.83 -15.93
C VAL A 89 13.75 1.47 -16.85
N SER A 90 14.13 2.54 -17.54
CA SER A 90 13.28 3.17 -18.55
C SER A 90 14.13 3.55 -19.77
N GLY A 91 13.81 2.93 -20.93
CA GLY A 91 14.75 2.90 -22.06
C GLY A 91 16.04 2.20 -21.67
N ASP A 92 17.16 2.79 -22.02
CA ASP A 92 18.50 2.23 -21.72
C ASP A 92 19.08 2.75 -20.39
N THR A 93 18.28 3.45 -19.57
CA THR A 93 18.75 4.09 -18.34
C THR A 93 18.25 3.38 -17.10
N LYS A 94 19.18 3.09 -16.19
CA LYS A 94 18.92 2.54 -14.86
C LYS A 94 18.84 3.66 -13.83
N TYR A 95 17.76 3.67 -13.04
CA TYR A 95 17.49 4.62 -11.97
C TYR A 95 17.52 3.87 -10.63
N PRO A 96 18.59 3.97 -9.84
CA PRO A 96 18.66 3.39 -8.50
C PRO A 96 17.77 4.17 -7.53
N LEU A 97 17.50 3.60 -6.35
CA LEU A 97 16.82 4.32 -5.27
C LEU A 97 17.54 5.63 -4.93
N LEU A 98 16.77 6.67 -4.68
CA LEU A 98 17.27 7.92 -4.12
C LEU A 98 17.93 7.67 -2.76
N LYS A 99 18.90 8.52 -2.42
CA LYS A 99 19.55 8.53 -1.11
C LYS A 99 19.24 9.82 -0.38
N ASP A 100 19.08 9.72 0.93
CA ASP A 100 18.96 10.87 1.83
C ASP A 100 20.35 11.54 2.04
N GLU A 101 20.39 12.62 2.80
CA GLU A 101 21.64 13.35 3.13
C GLU A 101 22.68 12.50 3.87
N ARG A 102 22.25 11.41 4.50
CA ARG A 102 23.10 10.45 5.21
C ARG A 102 23.53 9.27 4.33
N GLY A 103 23.11 9.26 3.06
CA GLY A 103 23.41 8.19 2.10
C GLY A 103 22.51 6.96 2.21
N ASN A 104 21.44 6.97 3.02
CA ASN A 104 20.51 5.86 3.12
C ASN A 104 19.54 5.87 1.94
N GLN A 105 19.21 4.69 1.42
CA GLN A 105 18.21 4.56 0.37
C GLN A 105 16.82 4.97 0.91
N VAL A 106 16.12 5.81 0.13
CA VAL A 106 14.77 6.31 0.46
C VAL A 106 13.74 5.25 0.05
N ALA A 107 13.56 4.27 0.91
CA ALA A 107 12.66 3.13 0.71
C ALA A 107 12.14 2.61 2.06
N THR A 108 11.33 1.54 2.03
CA THR A 108 10.91 0.84 3.24
C THR A 108 12.12 0.59 4.15
N PRO A 109 12.07 1.01 5.43
CA PRO A 109 13.20 0.86 6.35
C PRO A 109 13.66 -0.58 6.48
N ARG A 110 14.97 -0.77 6.56
CA ARG A 110 15.61 -2.04 6.94
C ARG A 110 15.58 -2.18 8.47
N ASP A 111 15.71 -3.40 8.97
CA ASP A 111 15.89 -3.64 10.40
C ASP A 111 17.25 -3.10 10.92
N GLY A 112 17.47 -3.18 12.24
CA GLY A 112 18.70 -2.69 12.86
C GLY A 112 19.97 -3.44 12.42
N GLY A 113 19.85 -4.62 11.81
CA GLY A 113 20.93 -5.40 11.21
C GLY A 113 21.15 -5.09 9.74
N GLY A 114 20.39 -4.16 9.15
CA GLY A 114 20.49 -3.79 7.74
C GLY A 114 19.73 -4.70 6.78
N TRP A 115 18.90 -5.61 7.29
CA TRP A 115 18.14 -6.56 6.50
C TRP A 115 16.69 -6.11 6.28
N LEU A 116 16.07 -6.63 5.23
CA LEU A 116 14.63 -6.54 5.00
C LEU A 116 14.14 -7.90 4.49
N VAL A 117 13.72 -8.74 5.43
CA VAL A 117 13.26 -10.10 5.16
C VAL A 117 11.87 -10.31 5.79
N PRO A 118 10.83 -9.64 5.25
CA PRO A 118 9.48 -9.85 5.76
C PRO A 118 9.02 -11.29 5.54
N THR A 119 8.28 -11.81 6.52
CA THR A 119 7.56 -13.09 6.40
C THR A 119 6.08 -12.79 6.17
N ILE A 120 5.57 -13.17 5.00
CA ILE A 120 4.17 -12.98 4.63
C ILE A 120 3.41 -14.28 4.94
N LYS A 121 2.43 -14.21 5.85
CA LYS A 121 1.57 -15.34 6.20
C LYS A 121 0.76 -15.81 4.97
N PRO A 122 0.26 -17.05 4.96
CA PRO A 122 -0.66 -17.52 3.93
C PRO A 122 -1.84 -16.55 3.75
N LYS A 123 -2.22 -16.28 2.49
CA LYS A 123 -3.34 -15.39 2.11
C LYS A 123 -3.21 -13.95 2.62
N ALA A 124 -2.04 -13.55 3.12
CA ALA A 124 -1.77 -12.20 3.61
C ALA A 124 -1.00 -11.35 2.59
N THR A 125 -0.88 -10.06 2.90
CA THR A 125 -0.13 -9.09 2.09
C THR A 125 0.88 -8.35 2.94
N TRP A 126 1.92 -7.83 2.27
CA TRP A 126 2.90 -6.92 2.84
C TRP A 126 3.22 -5.82 1.83
N ASN A 127 3.43 -4.59 2.29
CA ASN A 127 3.66 -3.44 1.41
C ASN A 127 5.11 -2.94 1.51
N TRP A 128 5.68 -2.66 0.35
CA TRP A 128 6.94 -1.99 0.18
C TRP A 128 6.72 -0.64 -0.52
N TRP A 129 7.61 0.30 -0.29
CA TRP A 129 7.69 1.55 -1.05
C TRP A 129 9.15 1.97 -1.27
N GLY A 130 9.39 2.73 -2.33
CA GLY A 130 10.68 3.33 -2.64
C GLY A 130 10.55 4.56 -3.50
N LYS A 131 11.57 5.43 -3.45
CA LYS A 131 11.68 6.62 -4.28
C LYS A 131 12.89 6.53 -5.20
N PHE A 132 12.69 6.91 -6.45
CA PHE A 132 13.69 6.88 -7.50
C PHE A 132 13.79 8.25 -8.15
N PRO A 133 14.93 8.61 -8.81
CA PRO A 133 14.93 9.69 -9.77
C PRO A 133 13.88 9.40 -10.83
N ALA A 134 13.07 10.39 -11.18
CA ALA A 134 12.02 10.18 -12.18
C ALA A 134 12.63 10.04 -13.59
N PRO A 135 12.19 9.06 -14.40
CA PRO A 135 12.45 9.07 -15.84
C PRO A 135 11.94 10.37 -16.50
N PRO A 136 12.52 10.79 -17.64
CA PRO A 136 12.07 11.97 -18.38
C PRO A 136 10.57 11.95 -18.71
N ALA A 137 9.97 13.11 -18.93
CA ALA A 137 8.52 13.28 -19.09
C ALA A 137 7.92 12.55 -20.32
N ASP A 138 8.72 12.32 -21.35
CA ASP A 138 8.36 11.55 -22.55
C ASP A 138 8.25 10.03 -22.28
N ARG A 139 8.88 9.53 -21.21
CA ARG A 139 8.76 8.15 -20.79
C ARG A 139 7.46 7.94 -20.01
N LYS A 140 6.65 6.96 -20.45
CA LYS A 140 5.32 6.69 -19.87
C LYS A 140 5.27 5.37 -19.09
N ALA A 141 6.31 4.54 -19.18
CA ALA A 141 6.42 3.29 -18.45
C ALA A 141 7.89 2.96 -18.14
N TYR A 142 8.07 2.00 -17.24
CA TYR A 142 9.36 1.46 -16.82
C TYR A 142 9.25 0.00 -16.40
N GLY A 143 10.40 -0.68 -16.30
CA GLY A 143 10.56 -1.96 -15.61
C GLY A 143 11.04 -1.77 -14.18
N LEU A 144 10.38 -2.37 -13.20
CA LEU A 144 10.80 -2.37 -11.79
C LEU A 144 11.51 -3.68 -11.46
N HIS A 145 12.72 -3.58 -10.93
CA HIS A 145 13.56 -4.71 -10.56
C HIS A 145 13.63 -4.89 -9.05
N PHE A 146 13.51 -6.13 -8.61
CA PHE A 146 13.81 -6.61 -7.27
C PHE A 146 14.77 -7.80 -7.31
N LYS A 147 15.42 -8.10 -6.20
CA LYS A 147 16.27 -9.28 -6.04
C LYS A 147 15.50 -10.61 -6.15
N VAL A 148 14.21 -10.60 -5.88
CA VAL A 148 13.38 -11.79 -5.59
C VAL A 148 12.53 -12.26 -6.77
N GLY A 149 12.88 -11.88 -8.00
CA GLY A 149 12.15 -12.33 -9.17
C GLY A 149 12.47 -11.57 -10.45
N PRO A 150 11.79 -11.91 -11.54
CA PRO A 150 11.93 -11.21 -12.80
C PRO A 150 11.43 -9.77 -12.71
N PRO A 151 11.84 -8.89 -13.64
CA PRO A 151 11.34 -7.52 -13.69
C PRO A 151 9.80 -7.46 -13.78
N ILE A 152 9.22 -6.45 -13.15
CA ILE A 152 7.82 -6.07 -13.37
C ILE A 152 7.84 -5.05 -14.49
N ASP A 153 7.57 -5.49 -15.73
CA ASP A 153 7.65 -4.67 -16.91
C ASP A 153 6.38 -3.83 -17.13
N ASP A 154 6.49 -2.82 -18.00
CA ASP A 154 5.40 -1.97 -18.46
C ASP A 154 4.61 -1.29 -17.32
N VAL A 155 5.28 -0.98 -16.21
CA VAL A 155 4.65 -0.22 -15.12
C VAL A 155 4.37 1.20 -15.59
N PRO A 156 3.10 1.65 -15.66
CA PRO A 156 2.79 3.00 -16.12
C PRO A 156 3.22 4.06 -15.13
N ILE A 157 3.67 5.22 -15.63
CA ILE A 157 3.99 6.39 -14.82
C ILE A 157 2.78 7.31 -14.79
N VAL A 158 2.34 7.70 -13.59
CA VAL A 158 1.24 8.65 -13.37
C VAL A 158 1.84 10.00 -12.98
N ASP A 159 1.70 10.99 -13.85
CA ASP A 159 2.14 12.36 -13.56
C ASP A 159 1.18 13.01 -12.53
N LYS A 160 1.75 13.59 -11.48
CA LYS A 160 1.02 14.33 -10.45
C LYS A 160 1.34 15.83 -10.54
N PRO A 161 0.34 16.69 -10.32
CA PRO A 161 0.54 18.14 -10.29
C PRO A 161 1.40 18.58 -9.10
#